data_a6a7753fbb6668bf0dc56246ac7f43d8
#
_entry.id   a6a7753fbb6668bf0dc56246ac7f43d8
#
_cell.length_a   1.000
_cell.length_b   1.000
_cell.length_c   1.000
_cell.angle_alpha   90.00
_cell.angle_beta   90.00
_cell.angle_gamma   90.00
#
_symmetry.space_group_name_H-M   'P 1'
#
loop_
_entity.id
_entity.type
_entity.pdbx_description
1 polymer ?
#
loop_
_entity_poly.entity_id
_entity_poly.type
_entity_poly.pdbx_seq_one_letter_code
_entity_poly.pdbx_strand_id
1 'polypeptide(L)'
;MHLRPSLGCLIVLGLLPFLCAAQTATAWPEADRLFRTDPRWLGGDGAFSVDLGDNRVLWLFGDSFVAGKPGQQRSESNMPRNTLAIQTGYDPSRASMKYYWRTRRDQPDSFFQEQGENWLWPMHGVRLGNHLLLFCSIIGPDKSPKSLGFRGVGWTAFLVSNPAQDPFHWVIRRIHPPVNPWNVMVGVAALLEGDYVYLFGFDEPRHDAYLLRIAVSSASAGNLSAFEWWCGADRGWVEQKKVDRKPAPVFTAGSTEFSVHLDRGKHRYVEVQSVGFGGSDISLRWSDHLVGPWSQLERTYRPPESDEPGAFVYAGKAHPELLGADLIATYAANATDERLAKDMSIYFPRFVRIHLHE
;
A
#
# COMPACT_ATOMS: atom_id res chain seq x y z
N MET A 1 -37.55 -68.67 -24.81
CA MET A 1 -36.51 -68.08 -23.99
C MET A 1 -36.18 -66.73 -24.55
N HIS A 2 -36.88 -65.66 -24.06
CA HIS A 2 -36.79 -64.29 -24.62
C HIS A 2 -35.90 -63.48 -23.71
N LEU A 3 -34.75 -63.05 -24.22
CA LEU A 3 -33.87 -62.08 -23.61
C LEU A 3 -34.39 -60.66 -23.91
N ARG A 4 -34.65 -59.88 -22.85
CA ARG A 4 -34.92 -58.43 -22.94
C ARG A 4 -33.62 -57.66 -22.79
N PRO A 5 -33.36 -56.63 -23.62
CA PRO A 5 -32.23 -55.74 -23.40
C PRO A 5 -32.59 -54.68 -22.35
N SER A 6 -31.74 -54.51 -21.35
CA SER A 6 -31.78 -53.41 -20.35
C SER A 6 -31.24 -52.15 -20.97
N LEU A 7 -32.08 -51.11 -20.99
CA LEU A 7 -31.71 -49.75 -21.43
C LEU A 7 -30.97 -49.07 -20.23
N GLY A 8 -29.66 -48.91 -20.36
CA GLY A 8 -28.86 -48.11 -19.41
C GLY A 8 -29.05 -46.63 -19.72
N CYS A 9 -29.60 -45.89 -18.77
CA CYS A 9 -29.75 -44.45 -18.83
C CYS A 9 -28.39 -43.80 -18.48
N LEU A 10 -27.69 -43.24 -19.46
CA LEU A 10 -26.47 -42.44 -19.26
C LEU A 10 -26.89 -41.04 -18.82
N ILE A 11 -26.70 -40.73 -17.51
CA ILE A 11 -26.84 -39.36 -16.98
C ILE A 11 -25.56 -38.61 -17.35
N VAL A 12 -25.60 -37.77 -18.35
CA VAL A 12 -24.55 -36.80 -18.65
C VAL A 12 -24.75 -35.60 -17.70
N LEU A 13 -23.97 -35.55 -16.63
CA LEU A 13 -23.83 -34.34 -15.81
C LEU A 13 -23.10 -33.30 -16.67
N GLY A 14 -23.83 -32.35 -17.22
CA GLY A 14 -23.28 -31.18 -17.82
C GLY A 14 -22.61 -30.30 -16.76
N LEU A 15 -21.31 -30.28 -16.72
CA LEU A 15 -20.54 -29.24 -16.04
C LEU A 15 -20.78 -27.92 -16.81
N LEU A 16 -21.70 -27.09 -16.31
CA LEU A 16 -21.80 -25.71 -16.73
C LEU A 16 -20.53 -25.02 -16.24
N PRO A 17 -19.70 -24.41 -17.10
CA PRO A 17 -18.61 -23.57 -16.64
C PRO A 17 -19.24 -22.38 -15.91
N PHE A 18 -18.95 -22.24 -14.62
CA PHE A 18 -19.14 -20.98 -13.93
C PHE A 18 -18.24 -19.95 -14.64
N LEU A 19 -18.81 -19.17 -15.53
CA LEU A 19 -18.20 -17.94 -16.02
C LEU A 19 -18.12 -16.99 -14.83
N CYS A 20 -17.00 -17.04 -14.09
CA CYS A 20 -16.67 -15.99 -13.17
C CYS A 20 -16.49 -14.73 -14.00
N ALA A 21 -17.37 -13.75 -13.84
CA ALA A 21 -17.23 -12.48 -14.54
C ALA A 21 -15.91 -11.85 -14.05
N ALA A 22 -14.99 -11.60 -14.98
CA ALA A 22 -13.72 -10.98 -14.66
C ALA A 22 -13.98 -9.60 -14.04
N GLN A 23 -13.28 -9.29 -12.94
CA GLN A 23 -13.33 -7.98 -12.32
C GLN A 23 -12.97 -6.92 -13.35
N THR A 24 -13.75 -5.86 -13.44
CA THR A 24 -13.49 -4.75 -14.38
C THR A 24 -13.08 -3.51 -13.62
N ALA A 25 -12.26 -2.66 -14.24
CA ALA A 25 -11.87 -1.41 -13.62
C ALA A 25 -11.80 -0.29 -14.65
N THR A 26 -12.05 0.94 -14.19
CA THR A 26 -12.05 2.14 -15.01
C THR A 26 -11.20 3.24 -14.38
N ALA A 27 -10.46 3.99 -15.20
CA ALA A 27 -9.77 5.19 -14.75
C ALA A 27 -10.76 6.23 -14.21
N TRP A 28 -10.31 7.04 -13.24
CA TRP A 28 -11.14 8.11 -12.66
C TRP A 28 -10.46 9.49 -12.70
N PRO A 29 -10.34 10.12 -13.89
CA PRO A 29 -9.61 11.37 -14.08
C PRO A 29 -10.15 12.56 -13.29
N GLU A 30 -11.45 12.56 -12.96
CA GLU A 30 -12.05 13.62 -12.14
C GLU A 30 -11.46 13.63 -10.72
N ALA A 31 -11.14 12.46 -10.18
CA ALA A 31 -10.49 12.31 -8.88
C ALA A 31 -9.00 12.65 -8.94
N ASP A 32 -8.31 12.42 -10.06
CA ASP A 32 -6.88 12.71 -10.21
C ASP A 32 -6.52 14.17 -9.92
N ARG A 33 -7.48 15.08 -10.10
CA ARG A 33 -7.32 16.52 -9.81
C ARG A 33 -6.97 16.77 -8.35
N LEU A 34 -7.39 15.89 -7.43
CA LEU A 34 -7.12 16.01 -6.01
C LEU A 34 -5.62 16.12 -5.73
N PHE A 35 -4.79 15.34 -6.45
CA PHE A 35 -3.34 15.36 -6.32
C PHE A 35 -2.66 16.58 -6.99
N ARG A 36 -3.41 17.48 -7.61
CA ARG A 36 -2.91 18.65 -8.32
C ARG A 36 -3.38 19.99 -7.73
N THR A 37 -3.90 19.96 -6.50
CA THR A 37 -4.53 21.13 -5.86
C THR A 37 -3.51 22.12 -5.26
N ASP A 38 -2.30 21.68 -4.92
CA ASP A 38 -1.24 22.56 -4.43
C ASP A 38 -0.22 22.81 -5.55
N PRO A 39 -0.02 24.07 -5.99
CA PRO A 39 0.89 24.41 -7.07
C PRO A 39 2.37 24.22 -6.74
N ARG A 40 2.71 23.91 -5.50
CA ARG A 40 4.06 23.60 -5.06
C ARG A 40 4.34 22.11 -4.99
N TRP A 41 3.32 21.26 -4.82
CA TRP A 41 3.47 19.81 -4.85
C TRP A 41 3.38 19.33 -6.29
N LEU A 42 4.54 19.02 -6.90
CA LEU A 42 4.67 18.76 -8.34
C LEU A 42 4.63 17.26 -8.68
N GLY A 43 4.22 16.43 -7.73
CA GLY A 43 4.05 14.99 -7.87
C GLY A 43 4.84 14.19 -6.84
N GLY A 44 4.44 12.93 -6.69
CA GLY A 44 5.04 11.97 -5.77
C GLY A 44 4.43 10.60 -5.97
N ASP A 45 5.07 9.59 -5.41
CA ASP A 45 4.64 8.19 -5.45
C ASP A 45 4.22 7.65 -4.08
N GLY A 46 4.06 6.32 -3.98
CA GLY A 46 3.58 5.65 -2.78
C GLY A 46 2.07 5.79 -2.63
N ALA A 47 1.59 6.95 -2.19
CA ALA A 47 0.17 7.26 -2.01
C ALA A 47 -0.58 6.24 -1.14
N PHE A 48 -0.02 5.89 0.01
CA PHE A 48 -0.78 5.15 1.02
C PHE A 48 -1.78 6.07 1.72
N SER A 49 -2.94 5.53 2.08
CA SER A 49 -3.98 6.31 2.75
C SER A 49 -4.38 5.68 4.09
N VAL A 50 -4.79 6.51 5.03
CA VAL A 50 -5.26 6.08 6.35
C VAL A 50 -6.46 6.92 6.75
N ASP A 51 -7.57 6.26 7.08
CA ASP A 51 -8.74 6.95 7.65
C ASP A 51 -8.40 7.56 9.01
N LEU A 52 -8.49 8.87 9.10
CA LEU A 52 -8.36 9.60 10.37
C LEU A 52 -9.70 9.80 11.08
N GLY A 53 -10.81 9.41 10.45
CA GLY A 53 -12.15 9.74 10.87
C GLY A 53 -12.49 11.23 10.67
N ASP A 54 -13.69 11.61 11.09
CA ASP A 54 -14.16 13.00 10.99
C ASP A 54 -14.04 13.57 9.57
N ASN A 55 -14.35 12.74 8.57
CA ASN A 55 -14.29 13.07 7.14
C ASN A 55 -12.89 13.45 6.64
N ARG A 56 -11.83 12.85 7.24
CA ARG A 56 -10.44 13.14 6.90
C ARG A 56 -9.67 11.85 6.58
N VAL A 57 -8.84 11.93 5.55
CA VAL A 57 -7.92 10.86 5.13
C VAL A 57 -6.51 11.41 5.09
N LEU A 58 -5.59 10.72 5.74
CA LEU A 58 -4.15 10.98 5.63
C LEU A 58 -3.62 10.28 4.39
N TRP A 59 -2.87 11.01 3.58
CA TRP A 59 -2.08 10.47 2.49
C TRP A 59 -0.59 10.51 2.83
N LEU A 60 0.11 9.44 2.50
CA LEU A 60 1.54 9.23 2.73
C LEU A 60 2.21 9.02 1.38
N PHE A 61 3.13 9.90 1.03
CA PHE A 61 3.87 9.81 -0.23
C PHE A 61 5.35 9.51 0.04
N GLY A 62 5.97 8.78 -0.90
CA GLY A 62 7.40 8.58 -0.99
C GLY A 62 8.10 9.81 -1.58
N ASP A 63 9.04 9.58 -2.49
CA ASP A 63 9.75 10.67 -3.17
C ASP A 63 8.76 11.65 -3.81
N SER A 64 8.88 12.91 -3.47
CA SER A 64 7.94 13.95 -3.89
C SER A 64 8.68 15.17 -4.40
N PHE A 65 8.29 15.69 -5.56
CA PHE A 65 8.83 16.97 -6.04
C PHE A 65 8.06 18.12 -5.40
N VAL A 66 8.78 18.99 -4.70
CA VAL A 66 8.21 20.15 -4.03
C VAL A 66 8.94 21.43 -4.45
N ALA A 67 8.21 22.35 -5.05
CA ALA A 67 8.71 23.65 -5.47
C ALA A 67 8.97 24.57 -4.27
N GLY A 68 10.04 25.35 -4.32
CA GLY A 68 10.30 26.41 -3.36
C GLY A 68 9.24 27.53 -3.43
N LYS A 69 8.73 27.80 -4.64
CA LYS A 69 7.66 28.76 -4.92
C LYS A 69 6.74 28.25 -6.06
N PRO A 70 5.48 28.69 -6.13
CA PRO A 70 4.60 28.34 -7.24
C PRO A 70 5.18 28.70 -8.61
N GLY A 71 4.90 27.86 -9.63
CA GLY A 71 5.33 28.09 -11.02
C GLY A 71 6.69 27.50 -11.39
N GLN A 72 7.44 26.94 -10.45
CA GLN A 72 8.65 26.20 -10.77
C GLN A 72 8.33 24.84 -11.42
N GLN A 73 9.27 24.34 -12.22
CA GLN A 73 9.26 22.99 -12.79
C GLN A 73 9.96 22.00 -11.86
N ARG A 74 9.80 20.68 -12.09
CA ARG A 74 10.49 19.66 -11.30
C ARG A 74 12.00 19.79 -11.31
N SER A 75 12.59 20.19 -12.44
CA SER A 75 14.03 20.44 -12.56
C SER A 75 14.56 21.55 -11.65
N GLU A 76 13.67 22.43 -11.15
CA GLU A 76 13.99 23.55 -10.26
C GLU A 76 13.53 23.31 -8.82
N SER A 77 12.91 22.14 -8.56
CA SER A 77 12.32 21.80 -7.29
C SER A 77 13.23 20.93 -6.43
N ASN A 78 12.91 20.80 -5.14
CA ASN A 78 13.51 19.84 -4.26
C ASN A 78 12.76 18.51 -4.37
N MET A 79 13.43 17.43 -3.96
CA MET A 79 12.81 16.09 -3.88
C MET A 79 12.88 15.56 -2.45
N PRO A 80 12.01 16.03 -1.52
CA PRO A 80 11.81 15.37 -0.23
C PRO A 80 11.52 13.88 -0.41
N ARG A 81 12.13 13.05 0.44
CA ARG A 81 11.96 11.60 0.42
C ARG A 81 10.60 11.13 0.93
N ASN A 82 9.84 12.04 1.52
CA ASN A 82 8.45 11.82 1.90
C ASN A 82 7.72 13.14 2.14
N THR A 83 6.42 13.14 1.81
CA THR A 83 5.49 14.20 2.15
C THR A 83 4.19 13.60 2.65
N LEU A 84 3.36 14.41 3.30
CA LEU A 84 2.01 14.03 3.74
C LEU A 84 0.97 14.92 3.08
N ALA A 85 -0.28 14.44 3.03
CA ALA A 85 -1.42 15.32 2.82
C ALA A 85 -2.62 14.89 3.66
N ILE A 86 -3.46 15.84 4.00
CA ILE A 86 -4.78 15.61 4.61
C ILE A 86 -5.84 15.94 3.58
N GLN A 87 -6.59 14.93 3.19
CA GLN A 87 -7.82 15.07 2.43
C GLN A 87 -8.98 15.32 3.37
N THR A 88 -9.85 16.26 3.02
CA THR A 88 -11.14 16.51 3.69
C THR A 88 -12.26 16.18 2.72
N GLY A 89 -13.13 15.24 3.11
CA GLY A 89 -14.14 14.61 2.25
C GLY A 89 -13.68 13.23 1.77
N TYR A 90 -14.54 12.21 1.90
CA TYR A 90 -14.19 10.84 1.46
C TYR A 90 -14.37 10.61 -0.05
N ASP A 91 -15.08 11.49 -0.76
CA ASP A 91 -15.18 11.44 -2.22
C ASP A 91 -14.00 12.21 -2.85
N PRO A 92 -12.99 11.53 -3.44
CA PRO A 92 -11.80 12.19 -3.96
C PRO A 92 -12.09 13.16 -5.13
N SER A 93 -13.21 12.98 -5.84
CA SER A 93 -13.59 13.89 -6.93
C SER A 93 -14.12 15.25 -6.45
N ARG A 94 -14.46 15.36 -5.16
CA ARG A 94 -15.04 16.55 -4.53
C ARG A 94 -14.27 17.03 -3.30
N ALA A 95 -13.33 16.22 -2.83
CA ALA A 95 -12.55 16.50 -1.64
C ALA A 95 -11.59 17.69 -1.86
N SER A 96 -11.16 18.28 -0.75
CA SER A 96 -10.01 19.18 -0.73
C SER A 96 -8.79 18.50 -0.12
N MET A 97 -7.59 18.96 -0.46
CA MET A 97 -6.35 18.41 0.04
C MET A 97 -5.39 19.51 0.48
N LYS A 98 -4.73 19.28 1.62
CA LYS A 98 -3.67 20.13 2.13
C LYS A 98 -2.40 19.31 2.33
N TYR A 99 -1.30 19.74 1.72
CA TYR A 99 -0.02 19.05 1.75
C TYR A 99 0.89 19.54 2.87
N TYR A 100 1.84 18.68 3.31
CA TYR A 100 2.74 18.93 4.41
C TYR A 100 4.12 18.34 4.13
N TRP A 101 5.14 19.17 4.26
CA TRP A 101 6.56 18.83 4.25
C TRP A 101 7.29 19.72 5.25
N ARG A 102 8.48 19.36 5.67
CA ARG A 102 9.31 20.23 6.50
C ARG A 102 10.08 21.22 5.64
N THR A 103 10.73 22.16 6.30
CA THR A 103 11.64 23.11 5.66
C THR A 103 12.97 23.04 6.38
N ARG A 104 14.06 22.98 5.62
CA ARG A 104 15.42 23.06 6.12
C ARG A 104 16.20 24.06 5.26
N ARG A 105 16.79 25.07 5.90
CA ARG A 105 17.49 26.18 5.21
C ARG A 105 16.65 26.80 4.07
N ASP A 106 15.39 27.08 4.40
CA ASP A 106 14.37 27.65 3.49
C ASP A 106 14.03 26.80 2.26
N GLN A 107 14.44 25.53 2.23
CA GLN A 107 14.11 24.59 1.17
C GLN A 107 13.17 23.49 1.66
N PRO A 108 12.24 23.01 0.80
CA PRO A 108 11.41 21.84 1.11
C PRO A 108 12.26 20.63 1.50
N ASP A 109 11.88 19.95 2.60
CA ASP A 109 12.54 18.77 3.13
C ASP A 109 11.51 17.73 3.59
N SER A 110 11.94 16.49 3.78
CA SER A 110 11.10 15.35 4.18
C SER A 110 10.34 15.63 5.47
N PHE A 111 9.10 15.18 5.54
CA PHE A 111 8.28 15.31 6.76
C PHE A 111 8.82 14.42 7.89
N PHE A 112 9.09 13.13 7.59
CA PHE A 112 9.82 12.22 8.46
C PHE A 112 11.28 12.19 8.04
N GLN A 113 12.18 12.45 8.97
CA GLN A 113 13.60 12.53 8.69
C GLN A 113 14.35 11.33 9.26
N GLU A 114 15.43 10.93 8.59
CA GLU A 114 16.38 9.92 9.01
C GLU A 114 17.75 10.56 9.17
N GLN A 115 18.62 9.91 9.95
CA GLN A 115 19.98 10.34 10.15
C GLN A 115 20.96 9.67 9.16
N GLY A 116 22.05 10.35 8.87
CA GLY A 116 23.09 9.84 7.96
C GLY A 116 22.67 9.88 6.50
N GLU A 117 23.05 8.84 5.76
CA GLU A 117 22.78 8.71 4.30
C GLU A 117 21.45 7.99 4.02
N ASN A 118 20.79 7.45 5.03
CA ASN A 118 19.50 6.76 4.86
C ASN A 118 18.36 7.76 4.77
N TRP A 119 17.21 7.28 4.26
CA TRP A 119 15.96 8.03 4.23
C TRP A 119 14.77 7.12 4.54
N LEU A 120 13.59 7.72 4.69
CA LEU A 120 12.36 7.02 5.01
C LEU A 120 11.38 7.13 3.86
N TRP A 121 10.84 5.99 3.45
CA TRP A 121 9.64 5.92 2.63
C TRP A 121 8.47 5.45 3.48
N PRO A 122 7.41 6.26 3.63
CA PRO A 122 6.21 5.85 4.33
C PRO A 122 5.57 4.64 3.65
N MET A 123 5.10 3.74 4.48
CA MET A 123 4.19 2.66 4.12
C MET A 123 2.81 2.97 4.72
N HIS A 124 2.05 1.96 5.06
CA HIS A 124 0.71 2.14 5.59
C HIS A 124 0.72 2.58 7.06
N GLY A 125 -0.47 2.84 7.59
CA GLY A 125 -0.70 3.15 8.99
C GLY A 125 -2.06 2.66 9.46
N VAL A 126 -2.32 2.82 10.75
CA VAL A 126 -3.61 2.46 11.35
C VAL A 126 -3.97 3.41 12.48
N ARG A 127 -5.22 3.86 12.51
CA ARG A 127 -5.76 4.65 13.62
C ARG A 127 -6.17 3.74 14.77
N LEU A 128 -5.73 4.07 15.98
CA LEU A 128 -5.96 3.34 17.23
C LEU A 128 -6.62 4.28 18.26
N GLY A 129 -7.92 4.53 18.09
CA GLY A 129 -8.62 5.53 18.88
C GLY A 129 -8.03 6.93 18.68
N ASN A 130 -7.42 7.48 19.74
CA ASN A 130 -6.77 8.80 19.70
C ASN A 130 -5.31 8.76 19.27
N HIS A 131 -4.79 7.61 18.85
CA HIS A 131 -3.44 7.44 18.35
C HIS A 131 -3.45 7.07 16.87
N LEU A 132 -2.34 7.33 16.20
CA LEU A 132 -2.09 6.88 14.84
C LEU A 132 -0.71 6.22 14.82
N LEU A 133 -0.65 4.98 14.38
CA LEU A 133 0.58 4.22 14.19
C LEU A 133 0.90 4.19 12.70
N LEU A 134 2.05 4.73 12.33
CA LEU A 134 2.54 4.81 10.95
C LEU A 134 3.81 3.98 10.79
N PHE A 135 3.99 3.36 9.64
CA PHE A 135 5.14 2.53 9.30
C PHE A 135 5.94 3.19 8.18
N CYS A 136 7.27 3.04 8.25
CA CYS A 136 8.17 3.52 7.19
C CYS A 136 9.25 2.48 6.92
N SER A 137 9.56 2.24 5.66
CA SER A 137 10.79 1.58 5.24
C SER A 137 11.98 2.51 5.47
N ILE A 138 13.07 1.97 5.99
CA ILE A 138 14.38 2.65 6.02
C ILE A 138 15.11 2.22 4.76
N ILE A 139 15.47 3.19 3.94
CA ILE A 139 16.14 2.99 2.66
C ILE A 139 17.56 3.53 2.76
N GLY A 140 18.50 2.79 2.24
CA GLY A 140 19.89 3.21 2.14
C GLY A 140 20.39 3.19 0.70
N PRO A 141 21.46 3.91 0.39
CA PRO A 141 22.07 3.89 -0.93
C PRO A 141 22.61 2.49 -1.25
N ASP A 142 22.46 2.10 -2.51
CA ASP A 142 23.07 0.87 -3.06
C ASP A 142 23.86 1.20 -4.32
N LYS A 143 25.16 0.97 -4.30
CA LYS A 143 26.08 1.23 -5.41
C LYS A 143 26.32 0.00 -6.29
N SER A 144 25.56 -1.08 -6.08
CA SER A 144 25.69 -2.30 -6.88
C SER A 144 25.30 -2.03 -8.34
N PRO A 145 26.02 -2.60 -9.34
CA PRO A 145 25.83 -2.26 -10.76
C PRO A 145 24.44 -2.50 -11.34
N LYS A 146 23.62 -3.32 -10.70
CA LYS A 146 22.26 -3.66 -11.15
C LYS A 146 21.16 -3.14 -10.22
N SER A 147 21.50 -2.33 -9.21
CA SER A 147 20.53 -1.76 -8.30
C SER A 147 19.88 -0.53 -8.92
N LEU A 148 18.72 -0.13 -8.39
CA LEU A 148 18.07 1.14 -8.69
C LEU A 148 18.73 2.33 -7.94
N GLY A 149 19.93 2.13 -7.37
CA GLY A 149 20.64 3.12 -6.57
C GLY A 149 20.29 3.10 -5.08
N PHE A 150 19.38 2.22 -4.67
CA PHE A 150 18.92 2.09 -3.28
C PHE A 150 18.55 0.65 -2.93
N ARG A 151 18.45 0.39 -1.61
CA ARG A 151 17.95 -0.87 -1.05
C ARG A 151 17.23 -0.64 0.26
N GLY A 152 16.30 -1.51 0.60
CA GLY A 152 15.74 -1.57 1.94
C GLY A 152 16.79 -2.03 2.96
N VAL A 153 16.93 -1.30 4.07
CA VAL A 153 17.85 -1.66 5.16
C VAL A 153 17.14 -1.97 6.47
N GLY A 154 15.84 -1.75 6.53
CA GLY A 154 15.00 -2.03 7.68
C GLY A 154 13.70 -1.22 7.65
N TRP A 155 13.02 -1.20 8.76
CA TRP A 155 11.79 -0.45 8.92
C TRP A 155 11.71 0.19 10.32
N THR A 156 10.84 1.17 10.47
CA THR A 156 10.56 1.86 11.72
C THR A 156 9.08 2.22 11.80
N ALA A 157 8.62 2.60 12.98
CA ALA A 157 7.26 3.11 13.13
C ALA A 157 7.26 4.46 13.87
N PHE A 158 6.17 5.19 13.70
CA PHE A 158 5.89 6.45 14.39
C PHE A 158 4.54 6.37 15.06
N LEU A 159 4.47 6.68 16.34
CA LEU A 159 3.22 6.84 17.08
C LEU A 159 2.93 8.32 17.21
N VAL A 160 1.80 8.73 16.65
CA VAL A 160 1.25 10.08 16.78
C VAL A 160 0.18 10.06 17.85
N SER A 161 0.32 10.87 18.90
CA SER A 161 -0.59 10.88 20.06
C SER A 161 -1.79 11.81 19.88
N ASN A 162 -1.77 12.69 18.87
CA ASN A 162 -2.81 13.69 18.63
C ASN A 162 -3.15 13.83 17.13
N PRO A 163 -3.55 12.75 16.42
CA PRO A 163 -3.77 12.75 14.96
C PRO A 163 -4.92 13.66 14.51
N ALA A 164 -5.76 14.12 15.45
CA ALA A 164 -6.81 15.10 15.17
C ALA A 164 -6.26 16.50 14.86
N GLN A 165 -5.05 16.81 15.32
CA GLN A 165 -4.40 18.09 15.09
C GLN A 165 -3.83 18.21 13.67
N ASP A 166 -3.51 19.45 13.26
CA ASP A 166 -2.71 19.69 12.04
C ASP A 166 -1.35 18.96 12.14
N PRO A 167 -0.88 18.28 11.07
CA PRO A 167 0.36 17.51 11.08
C PRO A 167 1.61 18.27 11.57
N PHE A 168 1.67 19.59 11.40
CA PHE A 168 2.77 20.39 11.96
C PHE A 168 2.75 20.45 13.49
N HIS A 169 1.62 20.17 14.12
CA HIS A 169 1.45 20.13 15.56
C HIS A 169 1.37 18.70 16.13
N TRP A 170 1.65 17.69 15.33
CA TRP A 170 1.64 16.32 15.81
C TRP A 170 2.74 16.07 16.84
N VAL A 171 2.36 15.41 17.92
CA VAL A 171 3.28 14.84 18.91
C VAL A 171 3.67 13.44 18.42
N ILE A 172 4.86 13.33 17.85
CA ILE A 172 5.34 12.15 17.18
C ILE A 172 6.45 11.50 18.01
N ARG A 173 6.30 10.20 18.28
CA ARG A 173 7.35 9.38 18.89
C ARG A 173 7.78 8.29 17.92
N ARG A 174 9.05 8.25 17.55
CA ARG A 174 9.63 7.15 16.78
C ARG A 174 9.72 5.90 17.63
N ILE A 175 9.41 4.75 17.05
CA ILE A 175 9.46 3.45 17.68
C ILE A 175 10.38 2.56 16.86
N HIS A 176 11.42 2.06 17.51
CA HIS A 176 12.32 1.09 16.90
C HIS A 176 11.73 -0.32 17.06
N PRO A 177 11.52 -1.06 15.95
CA PRO A 177 11.02 -2.42 16.03
C PRO A 177 12.10 -3.37 16.60
N PRO A 178 11.70 -4.55 17.08
CA PRO A 178 12.66 -5.58 17.44
C PRO A 178 13.44 -6.05 16.20
N VAL A 179 14.63 -6.61 16.46
CA VAL A 179 15.47 -7.17 15.39
C VAL A 179 14.72 -8.26 14.63
N ASN A 180 14.79 -8.17 13.32
CA ASN A 180 14.15 -9.08 12.38
C ASN A 180 15.25 -9.69 11.47
N PRO A 181 15.74 -10.89 11.80
CA PRO A 181 16.86 -11.51 11.07
C PRO A 181 16.49 -12.00 9.67
N TRP A 182 15.19 -11.98 9.33
CA TRP A 182 14.69 -12.49 8.03
C TRP A 182 14.55 -11.41 6.98
N ASN A 183 14.92 -10.16 7.31
CA ASN A 183 14.84 -9.00 6.42
C ASN A 183 13.42 -8.77 5.85
N VAL A 184 12.39 -8.94 6.68
CA VAL A 184 11.00 -8.65 6.33
C VAL A 184 10.71 -7.17 6.63
N MET A 185 10.32 -6.41 5.63
CA MET A 185 9.82 -5.03 5.76
C MET A 185 8.37 -5.08 6.23
N VAL A 186 8.10 -4.63 7.46
CA VAL A 186 6.76 -4.73 8.08
C VAL A 186 6.03 -3.41 8.02
N GLY A 187 4.73 -3.45 7.70
CA GLY A 187 3.84 -2.29 7.71
C GLY A 187 3.39 -1.82 6.33
N VAL A 188 3.58 -2.63 5.29
CA VAL A 188 3.09 -2.32 3.94
C VAL A 188 1.56 -2.32 3.88
N ALA A 189 0.90 -3.15 4.68
CA ALA A 189 -0.53 -3.06 4.95
C ALA A 189 -0.79 -3.27 6.45
N ALA A 190 -1.76 -2.55 7.00
CA ALA A 190 -2.14 -2.60 8.41
C ALA A 190 -3.68 -2.59 8.53
N LEU A 191 -4.23 -3.51 9.31
CA LEU A 191 -5.66 -3.63 9.57
C LEU A 191 -5.92 -3.69 11.06
N LEU A 192 -6.98 -2.99 11.50
CA LEU A 192 -7.53 -3.14 12.84
C LEU A 192 -8.71 -4.12 12.77
N GLU A 193 -8.61 -5.24 13.48
CA GLU A 193 -9.68 -6.23 13.56
C GLU A 193 -9.77 -6.83 14.96
N GLY A 194 -10.93 -6.66 15.59
CA GLY A 194 -11.12 -7.05 16.97
C GLY A 194 -10.11 -6.38 17.89
N ASP A 195 -9.45 -7.17 18.73
CA ASP A 195 -8.47 -6.70 19.71
C ASP A 195 -7.03 -6.62 19.15
N TYR A 196 -6.84 -6.84 17.84
CA TYR A 196 -5.54 -6.91 17.21
C TYR A 196 -5.38 -5.93 16.05
N VAL A 197 -4.15 -5.44 15.92
CA VAL A 197 -3.64 -4.85 14.67
C VAL A 197 -2.89 -5.94 13.93
N TYR A 198 -3.31 -6.22 12.72
CA TYR A 198 -2.65 -7.13 11.79
C TYR A 198 -1.78 -6.34 10.84
N LEU A 199 -0.55 -6.79 10.65
CA LEU A 199 0.46 -6.11 9.84
C LEU A 199 1.01 -7.07 8.79
N PHE A 200 1.00 -6.64 7.55
CA PHE A 200 1.68 -7.35 6.49
C PHE A 200 3.07 -6.78 6.28
N GLY A 201 3.99 -7.66 5.92
CA GLY A 201 5.33 -7.32 5.50
C GLY A 201 5.72 -8.15 4.28
N PHE A 202 6.81 -7.77 3.63
CA PHE A 202 7.38 -8.49 2.50
C PHE A 202 8.88 -8.71 2.69
N ASP A 203 9.45 -9.73 2.05
CA ASP A 203 10.89 -9.93 1.99
C ASP A 203 11.46 -9.59 0.60
N GLU A 204 12.73 -9.26 0.56
CA GLU A 204 13.49 -9.06 -0.67
C GLU A 204 14.40 -10.28 -0.96
N PRO A 205 14.58 -10.69 -2.22
CA PRO A 205 13.97 -10.14 -3.45
C PRO A 205 12.69 -10.88 -3.88
N ARG A 206 12.14 -11.77 -3.04
CA ARG A 206 11.05 -12.67 -3.44
C ARG A 206 9.67 -12.04 -3.36
N HIS A 207 9.54 -11.00 -2.53
CA HIS A 207 8.28 -10.34 -2.22
C HIS A 207 7.22 -11.32 -1.68
N ASP A 208 7.66 -12.36 -0.96
CA ASP A 208 6.73 -13.20 -0.21
C ASP A 208 6.11 -12.36 0.92
N ALA A 209 4.80 -12.49 1.14
CA ALA A 209 4.10 -11.72 2.15
C ALA A 209 4.01 -12.49 3.48
N TYR A 210 4.32 -11.81 4.56
CA TYR A 210 4.30 -12.32 5.93
C TYR A 210 3.27 -11.56 6.76
N LEU A 211 2.69 -12.22 7.74
CA LEU A 211 1.66 -11.66 8.59
C LEU A 211 2.10 -11.67 10.06
N LEU A 212 1.92 -10.53 10.70
CA LEU A 212 2.12 -10.33 12.13
C LEU A 212 0.82 -9.80 12.74
N ARG A 213 0.68 -9.97 14.05
CA ARG A 213 -0.36 -9.27 14.81
C ARG A 213 0.21 -8.72 16.11
N ILE A 214 -0.44 -7.71 16.63
CA ILE A 214 -0.13 -7.13 17.93
C ILE A 214 -1.43 -6.68 18.61
N ALA A 215 -1.56 -6.91 19.91
CA ALA A 215 -2.72 -6.41 20.65
C ALA A 215 -2.84 -4.89 20.54
N VAL A 216 -4.04 -4.38 20.35
CA VAL A 216 -4.34 -2.93 20.22
C VAL A 216 -3.75 -2.14 21.39
N SER A 217 -3.84 -2.66 22.61
CA SER A 217 -3.27 -2.02 23.80
C SER A 217 -1.75 -1.84 23.71
N SER A 218 -1.03 -2.87 23.23
CA SER A 218 0.42 -2.81 23.03
C SER A 218 0.79 -1.85 21.89
N ALA A 219 0.05 -1.91 20.77
CA ALA A 219 0.26 -1.01 19.63
C ALA A 219 0.04 0.45 20.01
N SER A 220 -1.04 0.76 20.75
CA SER A 220 -1.35 2.11 21.24
C SER A 220 -0.32 2.63 22.26
N ALA A 221 0.32 1.74 23.02
CA ALA A 221 1.43 2.08 23.89
C ALA A 221 2.76 2.24 23.12
N GLY A 222 2.80 1.83 21.85
CA GLY A 222 3.99 1.78 21.02
C GLY A 222 4.99 0.68 21.43
N ASN A 223 4.49 -0.40 22.01
CA ASN A 223 5.30 -1.56 22.39
C ASN A 223 5.31 -2.60 21.27
N LEU A 224 6.14 -2.41 20.25
CA LEU A 224 6.24 -3.31 19.11
C LEU A 224 6.98 -4.63 19.44
N SER A 225 7.58 -4.78 20.61
CA SER A 225 8.23 -6.04 21.01
C SER A 225 7.22 -7.17 21.32
N ALA A 226 5.92 -6.83 21.44
CA ALA A 226 4.84 -7.78 21.70
C ALA A 226 4.22 -8.40 20.42
N PHE A 227 4.89 -8.32 19.28
CA PHE A 227 4.43 -8.96 18.03
C PHE A 227 4.35 -10.48 18.15
N GLU A 228 3.35 -11.04 17.48
CA GLU A 228 3.26 -12.46 17.15
C GLU A 228 3.32 -12.61 15.63
N TRP A 229 4.12 -13.56 15.16
CA TRP A 229 4.23 -13.93 13.75
C TRP A 229 3.34 -15.11 13.43
N TRP A 230 2.74 -15.08 12.25
CA TRP A 230 2.14 -16.28 11.69
C TRP A 230 3.23 -17.24 11.21
N CYS A 231 3.32 -18.41 11.84
CA CYS A 231 4.36 -19.41 11.56
C CYS A 231 3.85 -20.64 10.82
N GLY A 232 2.67 -20.53 10.16
CA GLY A 232 2.03 -21.63 9.44
C GLY A 232 0.98 -22.36 10.28
N ALA A 233 0.20 -23.20 9.62
CA ALA A 233 -0.93 -23.91 10.27
C ALA A 233 -0.49 -24.87 11.37
N ASP A 234 0.73 -25.38 11.30
CA ASP A 234 1.31 -26.30 12.29
C ASP A 234 1.72 -25.59 13.59
N ARG A 235 2.09 -24.33 13.54
CA ARG A 235 2.60 -23.57 14.69
C ARG A 235 1.68 -22.43 15.15
N GLY A 236 0.84 -21.94 14.25
CA GLY A 236 -0.03 -20.79 14.51
C GLY A 236 0.74 -19.48 14.77
N TRP A 237 0.23 -18.70 15.70
CA TRP A 237 0.82 -17.43 16.12
C TRP A 237 1.92 -17.66 17.16
N VAL A 238 3.10 -17.15 16.90
CA VAL A 238 4.31 -17.31 17.76
C VAL A 238 4.84 -15.94 18.16
N GLU A 239 5.01 -15.71 19.46
CA GLU A 239 5.62 -14.47 19.97
C GLU A 239 6.99 -14.21 19.33
N GLN A 240 7.29 -12.98 18.99
CA GLN A 240 8.55 -12.53 18.35
C GLN A 240 9.81 -13.18 18.97
N LYS A 241 9.91 -13.19 20.31
CA LYS A 241 11.05 -13.73 21.04
C LYS A 241 11.22 -15.25 20.98
N LYS A 242 10.17 -15.97 20.53
CA LYS A 242 10.13 -17.44 20.46
C LYS A 242 10.25 -17.94 19.01
N VAL A 243 10.30 -17.03 18.03
CA VAL A 243 10.43 -17.43 16.64
C VAL A 243 11.88 -17.82 16.35
N ASP A 244 12.10 -19.08 16.06
CA ASP A 244 13.41 -19.73 15.88
C ASP A 244 13.78 -19.98 14.42
N ARG A 245 12.83 -19.85 13.51
CA ARG A 245 13.00 -19.98 12.05
C ARG A 245 12.13 -18.96 11.33
N LYS A 246 12.42 -18.69 10.06
CA LYS A 246 11.66 -17.74 9.25
C LYS A 246 10.17 -18.10 9.29
N PRO A 247 9.27 -17.11 9.56
CA PRO A 247 7.83 -17.30 9.54
C PRO A 247 7.33 -17.84 8.20
N ALA A 248 6.14 -18.43 8.19
CA ALA A 248 5.52 -18.88 6.95
C ALA A 248 4.92 -17.68 6.18
N PRO A 249 5.14 -17.58 4.87
CA PRO A 249 4.44 -16.60 4.06
C PRO A 249 2.96 -16.94 4.00
N VAL A 250 2.10 -15.91 3.97
CA VAL A 250 0.65 -16.08 3.79
C VAL A 250 0.26 -16.10 2.32
N PHE A 251 1.05 -15.45 1.47
CA PHE A 251 1.02 -15.60 0.01
C PHE A 251 2.39 -15.27 -0.60
N THR A 252 2.61 -15.75 -1.81
CA THR A 252 3.78 -15.46 -2.64
C THR A 252 3.44 -14.51 -3.78
N ALA A 253 4.43 -14.07 -4.55
CA ALA A 253 4.24 -13.11 -5.64
C ALA A 253 3.50 -11.84 -5.17
N GLY A 254 3.91 -11.31 -4.04
CA GLY A 254 3.51 -10.00 -3.54
C GLY A 254 4.22 -8.87 -4.27
N SER A 255 4.10 -7.68 -3.72
CA SER A 255 4.78 -6.48 -4.17
C SER A 255 5.44 -5.80 -2.96
N THR A 256 6.30 -4.83 -3.20
CA THR A 256 6.83 -3.95 -2.14
C THR A 256 5.78 -2.96 -1.65
N GLU A 257 4.71 -2.79 -2.42
CA GLU A 257 3.58 -1.92 -2.09
C GLU A 257 2.27 -2.61 -2.48
N PHE A 258 1.40 -2.82 -1.51
CA PHE A 258 0.06 -3.36 -1.68
C PHE A 258 -0.86 -2.92 -0.54
N SER A 259 -2.14 -3.12 -0.69
CA SER A 259 -3.14 -2.96 0.37
C SER A 259 -3.81 -4.28 0.70
N VAL A 260 -4.25 -4.43 1.95
CA VAL A 260 -5.14 -5.51 2.37
C VAL A 260 -6.27 -4.90 3.19
N HIS A 261 -7.50 -5.27 2.90
CA HIS A 261 -8.68 -4.79 3.62
C HIS A 261 -9.78 -5.86 3.66
N LEU A 262 -10.72 -5.71 4.59
CA LEU A 262 -11.91 -6.53 4.67
C LEU A 262 -13.00 -5.93 3.76
N ASP A 263 -13.40 -6.66 2.72
CA ASP A 263 -14.65 -6.42 2.01
C ASP A 263 -15.81 -6.90 2.89
N ARG A 264 -16.46 -5.94 3.57
CA ARG A 264 -17.54 -6.24 4.50
C ARG A 264 -18.79 -6.78 3.81
N GLY A 265 -19.02 -6.41 2.54
CA GLY A 265 -20.14 -6.89 1.76
C GLY A 265 -20.07 -8.38 1.45
N LYS A 266 -18.87 -8.87 1.19
CA LYS A 266 -18.58 -10.27 0.84
C LYS A 266 -17.95 -11.08 1.97
N HIS A 267 -17.69 -10.46 3.12
CA HIS A 267 -17.04 -11.08 4.29
C HIS A 267 -15.71 -11.76 3.94
N ARG A 268 -14.91 -11.15 3.05
CA ARG A 268 -13.60 -11.66 2.63
C ARG A 268 -12.55 -10.57 2.61
N TYR A 269 -11.30 -10.96 2.76
CA TYR A 269 -10.18 -10.04 2.60
C TYR A 269 -9.82 -9.90 1.14
N VAL A 270 -9.46 -8.68 0.75
CA VAL A 270 -9.00 -8.34 -0.61
C VAL A 270 -7.61 -7.73 -0.50
N GLU A 271 -6.68 -8.26 -1.27
CA GLU A 271 -5.36 -7.68 -1.47
C GLU A 271 -5.32 -7.08 -2.88
N VAL A 272 -4.76 -5.86 -3.01
CA VAL A 272 -4.59 -5.14 -4.29
C VAL A 272 -3.15 -4.69 -4.43
N GLN A 273 -2.53 -4.99 -5.58
CA GLN A 273 -1.15 -4.65 -5.89
C GLN A 273 -0.93 -4.35 -7.38
N SER A 274 0.22 -3.78 -7.70
CA SER A 274 0.79 -3.84 -9.05
C SER A 274 1.51 -5.17 -9.26
N VAL A 275 1.38 -5.76 -10.45
CA VAL A 275 2.12 -6.97 -10.85
C VAL A 275 3.08 -6.63 -11.97
N GLY A 276 4.37 -6.88 -11.75
CA GLY A 276 5.45 -6.52 -12.63
C GLY A 276 6.12 -5.19 -12.27
N PHE A 277 7.16 -4.85 -13.01
CA PHE A 277 7.83 -3.56 -12.96
C PHE A 277 8.06 -3.09 -14.39
N GLY A 278 7.66 -1.87 -14.69
CA GLY A 278 7.59 -1.38 -16.07
C GLY A 278 6.16 -1.47 -16.62
N GLY A 279 5.86 -2.45 -17.45
CA GLY A 279 4.51 -2.68 -17.96
C GLY A 279 3.61 -3.43 -16.96
N SER A 280 3.29 -2.81 -15.84
CA SER A 280 2.55 -3.44 -14.74
C SER A 280 1.04 -3.40 -14.94
N ASP A 281 0.36 -4.41 -14.42
CA ASP A 281 -1.09 -4.45 -14.28
C ASP A 281 -1.49 -4.24 -12.81
N ILE A 282 -2.64 -3.65 -12.55
CA ILE A 282 -3.27 -3.65 -11.23
C ILE A 282 -4.06 -4.95 -11.11
N SER A 283 -3.78 -5.70 -10.07
CA SER A 283 -4.35 -7.01 -9.82
C SER A 283 -4.81 -7.13 -8.38
N LEU A 284 -5.73 -8.06 -8.14
CA LEU A 284 -6.20 -8.36 -6.80
C LEU A 284 -6.26 -9.87 -6.56
N ARG A 285 -6.28 -10.24 -5.29
CA ARG A 285 -6.61 -11.59 -4.79
C ARG A 285 -7.48 -11.47 -3.56
N TRP A 286 -8.12 -12.55 -3.17
CA TRP A 286 -8.98 -12.58 -2.00
C TRP A 286 -8.76 -13.84 -1.16
N SER A 287 -9.21 -13.77 0.08
CA SER A 287 -9.21 -14.89 1.01
C SER A 287 -10.31 -14.69 2.07
N ASP A 288 -10.87 -15.78 2.57
CA ASP A 288 -11.81 -15.74 3.70
C ASP A 288 -11.08 -15.50 5.03
N HIS A 289 -9.76 -15.70 5.08
CA HIS A 289 -8.95 -15.54 6.27
C HIS A 289 -7.64 -14.79 5.97
N LEU A 290 -7.20 -13.92 6.89
CA LEU A 290 -5.93 -13.18 6.75
C LEU A 290 -4.71 -14.09 6.52
N VAL A 291 -4.74 -15.28 7.11
CA VAL A 291 -3.67 -16.28 6.96
C VAL A 291 -3.76 -17.10 5.67
N GLY A 292 -4.82 -16.90 4.88
CA GLY A 292 -5.09 -17.67 3.67
C GLY A 292 -5.97 -18.91 3.89
N PRO A 293 -6.15 -19.77 2.86
CA PRO A 293 -5.47 -19.66 1.54
C PRO A 293 -5.98 -18.46 0.73
N TRP A 294 -5.05 -17.78 0.07
CA TRP A 294 -5.36 -16.68 -0.84
C TRP A 294 -5.56 -17.21 -2.27
N SER A 295 -6.48 -16.61 -3.00
CA SER A 295 -6.70 -16.91 -4.41
C SER A 295 -5.48 -16.57 -5.26
N GLN A 296 -5.47 -17.01 -6.51
CA GLN A 296 -4.54 -16.49 -7.51
C GLN A 296 -4.79 -15.00 -7.76
N LEU A 297 -3.75 -14.27 -8.20
CA LEU A 297 -3.89 -12.90 -8.63
C LEU A 297 -4.77 -12.83 -9.88
N GLU A 298 -5.75 -11.96 -9.86
CA GLU A 298 -6.62 -11.64 -10.99
C GLU A 298 -6.31 -10.22 -11.47
N ARG A 299 -5.99 -10.09 -12.75
CA ARG A 299 -5.77 -8.80 -13.39
C ARG A 299 -7.08 -8.06 -13.52
N THR A 300 -7.13 -6.82 -13.04
CA THR A 300 -8.35 -5.98 -13.08
C THR A 300 -8.21 -4.75 -13.96
N TYR A 301 -7.01 -4.18 -14.04
CA TYR A 301 -6.78 -2.94 -14.78
C TYR A 301 -5.39 -2.91 -15.39
N ARG A 302 -5.29 -2.48 -16.64
CA ARG A 302 -4.02 -2.14 -17.28
C ARG A 302 -3.91 -0.64 -17.42
N PRO A 303 -3.03 0.03 -16.66
CA PRO A 303 -2.74 1.45 -16.85
C PRO A 303 -2.24 1.75 -18.25
N PRO A 304 -2.73 2.82 -18.90
CA PRO A 304 -2.24 3.20 -20.24
C PRO A 304 -0.72 3.45 -20.27
N GLU A 305 -0.16 4.00 -19.20
CA GLU A 305 1.27 4.26 -19.06
C GLU A 305 2.12 2.98 -19.08
N SER A 306 1.52 1.81 -18.82
CA SER A 306 2.21 0.51 -18.90
C SER A 306 2.63 0.15 -20.33
N ASP A 307 2.01 0.74 -21.33
CA ASP A 307 2.30 0.53 -22.74
C ASP A 307 3.07 1.69 -23.37
N GLU A 308 3.39 2.74 -22.59
CA GLU A 308 4.16 3.90 -23.07
C GLU A 308 5.67 3.65 -22.97
N PRO A 309 6.42 3.89 -24.06
CA PRO A 309 7.88 3.78 -24.05
C PRO A 309 8.53 4.67 -22.98
N GLY A 310 9.37 4.05 -22.14
CA GLY A 310 10.11 4.77 -21.09
C GLY A 310 9.26 5.19 -19.88
N ALA A 311 8.00 4.81 -19.82
CA ALA A 311 7.19 4.88 -18.61
C ALA A 311 7.24 3.56 -17.84
N PHE A 312 6.98 3.61 -16.54
CA PHE A 312 6.79 2.43 -15.71
C PHE A 312 5.76 2.69 -14.61
N VAL A 313 4.97 1.65 -14.35
CA VAL A 313 3.83 1.67 -13.42
C VAL A 313 4.14 0.79 -12.22
N TYR A 314 3.78 1.27 -11.03
CA TYR A 314 3.98 0.57 -9.76
C TYR A 314 3.04 1.12 -8.68
N ALA A 315 3.22 0.69 -7.44
CA ALA A 315 2.52 1.21 -6.25
C ALA A 315 0.99 1.09 -6.31
N GLY A 316 0.47 0.08 -7.03
CA GLY A 316 -0.96 -0.20 -7.07
C GLY A 316 -1.48 -0.62 -5.69
N LYS A 317 -2.53 0.05 -5.19
CA LYS A 317 -3.18 -0.28 -3.91
C LYS A 317 -4.57 0.29 -3.82
N ALA A 318 -5.42 -0.34 -2.99
CA ALA A 318 -6.78 0.13 -2.72
C ALA A 318 -6.84 1.06 -1.50
N HIS A 319 -7.92 1.86 -1.48
CA HIS A 319 -8.25 2.85 -0.46
C HIS A 319 -9.69 2.62 0.02
N PRO A 320 -9.93 1.60 0.85
CA PRO A 320 -11.27 1.15 1.23
C PRO A 320 -12.06 2.17 2.06
N GLU A 321 -11.40 3.18 2.61
CA GLU A 321 -12.02 4.29 3.33
C GLU A 321 -12.64 5.35 2.43
N LEU A 322 -12.27 5.37 1.14
CA LEU A 322 -12.84 6.34 0.20
C LEU A 322 -14.24 5.93 -0.25
N LEU A 323 -15.10 6.92 -0.40
CA LEU A 323 -16.49 6.68 -0.80
C LEU A 323 -16.62 6.46 -2.31
N GLY A 324 -17.38 5.42 -2.66
CA GLY A 324 -17.77 5.04 -4.00
C GLY A 324 -18.63 3.78 -3.96
N ALA A 325 -19.31 3.47 -5.07
CA ALA A 325 -19.97 2.17 -5.24
C ALA A 325 -18.94 1.05 -5.51
N ASP A 326 -17.75 1.45 -5.93
CA ASP A 326 -16.65 0.59 -6.35
C ASP A 326 -15.51 0.65 -5.33
N LEU A 327 -14.62 -0.33 -5.36
CA LEU A 327 -13.37 -0.26 -4.65
C LEU A 327 -12.46 0.77 -5.35
N ILE A 328 -12.04 1.79 -4.63
CA ILE A 328 -11.15 2.82 -5.15
C ILE A 328 -9.71 2.37 -4.96
N ALA A 329 -8.91 2.46 -6.02
CA ALA A 329 -7.48 2.19 -5.99
C ALA A 329 -6.69 3.34 -6.62
N THR A 330 -5.39 3.39 -6.33
CA THR A 330 -4.44 4.25 -7.05
C THR A 330 -3.25 3.45 -7.53
N TYR A 331 -2.52 4.01 -8.50
CA TYR A 331 -1.20 3.56 -8.93
C TYR A 331 -0.31 4.79 -9.19
N ALA A 332 0.99 4.57 -9.21
CA ALA A 332 1.98 5.57 -9.63
C ALA A 332 2.46 5.25 -11.04
N ALA A 333 2.60 6.29 -11.85
CA ALA A 333 3.30 6.23 -13.13
C ALA A 333 4.52 7.11 -13.08
N ASN A 334 5.68 6.59 -13.47
CA ASN A 334 6.97 7.26 -13.47
C ASN A 334 7.63 7.12 -14.86
N ALA A 335 8.74 7.77 -15.08
CA ALA A 335 9.47 7.71 -16.34
C ALA A 335 10.97 7.85 -16.11
N THR A 336 11.74 7.82 -17.19
CA THR A 336 13.16 8.18 -17.16
C THR A 336 13.36 9.60 -16.66
N ASP A 337 14.51 9.89 -16.04
CA ASP A 337 14.82 11.18 -15.40
C ASP A 337 14.57 12.38 -16.32
N GLU A 338 14.91 12.29 -17.60
CA GLU A 338 14.70 13.39 -18.55
C GLU A 338 13.21 13.67 -18.81
N ARG A 339 12.41 12.62 -19.01
CA ARG A 339 10.97 12.75 -19.17
C ARG A 339 10.31 13.20 -17.87
N LEU A 340 10.71 12.61 -16.75
CA LEU A 340 10.21 12.97 -15.43
C LEU A 340 10.39 14.45 -15.10
N ALA A 341 11.54 15.03 -15.45
CA ALA A 341 11.85 16.43 -15.20
C ALA A 341 10.98 17.41 -16.03
N LYS A 342 10.55 17.00 -17.24
CA LYS A 342 9.87 17.87 -18.21
C LYS A 342 8.36 17.63 -18.30
N ASP A 343 7.91 16.38 -18.18
CA ASP A 343 6.52 15.99 -18.38
C ASP A 343 5.73 16.09 -17.08
N MET A 344 5.04 17.21 -16.90
CA MET A 344 4.20 17.48 -15.73
C MET A 344 2.88 16.66 -15.71
N SER A 345 2.61 15.84 -16.72
CA SER A 345 1.44 14.95 -16.73
C SER A 345 1.66 13.66 -15.95
N ILE A 346 2.90 13.21 -15.81
CA ILE A 346 3.30 11.98 -15.11
C ILE A 346 3.70 12.26 -13.65
N TYR A 347 3.93 11.21 -12.87
CA TYR A 347 4.38 11.23 -11.46
C TYR A 347 3.38 11.86 -10.48
N PHE A 348 2.11 11.71 -10.80
CA PHE A 348 1.01 11.94 -9.86
C PHE A 348 0.25 10.63 -9.70
N PRO A 349 -0.21 10.26 -8.49
CA PRO A 349 -1.07 9.09 -8.35
C PRO A 349 -2.31 9.21 -9.23
N ARG A 350 -2.75 8.08 -9.80
CA ARG A 350 -3.92 7.97 -10.66
C ARG A 350 -4.97 7.13 -9.98
N PHE A 351 -6.19 7.62 -9.95
CA PHE A 351 -7.33 6.88 -9.40
C PHE A 351 -7.93 5.90 -10.39
N VAL A 352 -8.31 4.74 -9.88
CA VAL A 352 -9.03 3.68 -10.59
C VAL A 352 -10.20 3.24 -9.73
N ARG A 353 -11.36 2.99 -10.37
CA ARG A 353 -12.52 2.33 -9.77
C ARG A 353 -12.50 0.87 -10.18
N ILE A 354 -12.49 -0.03 -9.22
CA ILE A 354 -12.53 -1.48 -9.43
C ILE A 354 -13.95 -1.96 -9.10
N HIS A 355 -14.65 -2.45 -10.10
CA HIS A 355 -16.00 -3.01 -9.96
C HIS A 355 -15.87 -4.45 -9.48
N LEU A 356 -16.13 -4.69 -8.20
CA LEU A 356 -16.13 -6.02 -7.62
C LEU A 356 -17.46 -6.72 -7.97
N HIS A 357 -17.48 -7.57 -9.01
CA HIS A 357 -18.65 -8.37 -9.36
C HIS A 357 -19.01 -9.38 -8.27
N GLU A 358 -20.30 -9.73 -8.18
CA GLU A 358 -20.85 -10.69 -7.22
C GLU A 358 -20.32 -12.13 -7.42
#